data_67af8af8d8252eea7d276b4c7a51c09d
#
_entry.id   67af8af8d8252eea7d276b4c7a51c09d
#
_cell.length_a   1.000
_cell.length_b   1.000
_cell.length_c   1.000
_cell.angle_alpha   90.00
_cell.angle_beta   90.00
_cell.angle_gamma   90.00
#
_symmetry.space_group_name_H-M   'P 1'
#
loop_
_entity.id
_entity.type
_entity.pdbx_description
1 polymer ?
#
loop_
_entity_poly.entity_id
_entity_poly.type
_entity_poly.pdbx_seq_one_letter_code
_entity_poly.pdbx_strand_id
1 'polypeptide(L)'
;MPEFALPAILDVEASGFGRGSYPIEIGFIKPQGQSFCSLIHPLPDWKHWDDEAESLHGITRDLLLRHGKPPEWVAAEMNARLRGLTVYCDGWGQDYPWLARLYDSADLQPAFRLEDLRRLLSEDEAARWHQVISDVRREQNVCRHRASTDAKVLQLALLRVREKAADARAS
;
A
#
# COMPACT_ATOMS: atom_id res chain seq x y z
N MET A 1 26.61 -11.89 7.21
CA MET A 1 25.62 -10.79 7.17
C MET A 1 24.26 -11.40 7.37
N PRO A 2 23.48 -11.02 8.33
CA PRO A 2 22.07 -11.44 8.34
C PRO A 2 21.44 -10.81 7.11
N GLU A 3 21.03 -11.66 6.19
CA GLU A 3 20.25 -11.27 5.02
C GLU A 3 18.93 -10.71 5.54
N PHE A 4 18.74 -9.42 5.39
CA PHE A 4 17.58 -8.73 5.93
C PHE A 4 16.38 -9.10 5.06
N ALA A 5 15.52 -9.98 5.57
CA ALA A 5 14.28 -10.32 4.88
C ALA A 5 13.40 -9.07 4.76
N LEU A 6 13.17 -8.62 3.54
CA LEU A 6 12.24 -7.53 3.29
C LEU A 6 10.81 -7.97 3.67
N PRO A 7 10.02 -7.12 4.32
CA PRO A 7 8.64 -7.46 4.63
C PRO A 7 7.74 -7.40 3.39
N ALA A 8 6.58 -8.04 3.47
CA ALA A 8 5.49 -7.76 2.55
C ALA A 8 4.93 -6.36 2.83
N ILE A 9 4.73 -5.56 1.80
CA ILE A 9 4.21 -4.18 1.90
C ILE A 9 2.97 -4.04 1.02
N LEU A 10 1.96 -3.38 1.57
CA LEU A 10 0.69 -3.09 0.93
C LEU A 10 0.47 -1.58 0.89
N ASP A 11 -0.16 -1.12 -0.16
CA ASP A 11 -0.65 0.25 -0.31
C ASP A 11 -2.07 0.25 -0.88
N VAL A 12 -2.85 1.26 -0.52
CA VAL A 12 -4.23 1.44 -0.94
C VAL A 12 -4.39 2.82 -1.53
N GLU A 13 -4.93 2.90 -2.74
CA GLU A 13 -5.48 4.14 -3.27
C GLU A 13 -6.98 4.19 -3.00
N ALA A 14 -7.49 5.37 -2.72
CA ALA A 14 -8.88 5.58 -2.34
C ALA A 14 -9.56 6.69 -3.14
N SER A 15 -10.88 6.76 -3.05
CA SER A 15 -11.69 7.82 -3.66
C SER A 15 -11.40 9.21 -3.13
N GLY A 16 -10.69 9.31 -2.02
CA GLY A 16 -10.30 10.52 -1.32
C GLY A 16 -10.14 10.24 0.16
N PHE A 17 -10.05 11.29 0.96
CA PHE A 17 -9.98 11.18 2.41
C PHE A 17 -11.34 11.44 3.06
N GLY A 18 -11.47 11.02 4.31
CA GLY A 18 -12.61 11.33 5.15
C GLY A 18 -13.78 10.39 4.99
N ARG A 19 -14.88 10.81 5.56
CA ARG A 19 -16.09 9.99 5.69
C ARG A 19 -16.67 9.62 4.33
N GLY A 20 -16.98 8.36 4.16
CA GLY A 20 -17.56 7.83 2.92
C GLY A 20 -16.53 7.44 1.87
N SER A 21 -15.23 7.76 2.05
CA SER A 21 -14.17 7.29 1.15
C SER A 21 -14.09 5.76 1.12
N TYR A 22 -13.69 5.22 -0.01
CA TYR A 22 -13.61 3.77 -0.24
C TYR A 22 -12.35 3.42 -1.04
N PRO A 23 -11.84 2.18 -0.91
CA PRO A 23 -10.66 1.76 -1.66
C PRO A 23 -10.99 1.60 -3.14
N ILE A 24 -10.08 2.06 -3.99
CA ILE A 24 -10.20 1.99 -5.46
C ILE A 24 -9.11 1.17 -6.13
N GLU A 25 -7.95 1.05 -5.49
CA GLU A 25 -6.87 0.18 -5.94
C GLU A 25 -6.17 -0.42 -4.73
N ILE A 26 -5.86 -1.70 -4.81
CA ILE A 26 -4.99 -2.41 -3.87
C ILE A 26 -3.73 -2.81 -4.61
N GLY A 27 -2.59 -2.61 -3.96
CA GLY A 27 -1.31 -3.12 -4.44
C GLY A 27 -0.46 -3.62 -3.30
N PHE A 28 0.29 -4.69 -3.53
CA PHE A 28 1.26 -5.18 -2.58
C PHE A 28 2.48 -5.79 -3.28
N ILE A 29 3.58 -5.85 -2.54
CA ILE A 29 4.80 -6.56 -2.92
C ILE A 29 5.18 -7.52 -1.80
N LYS A 30 5.51 -8.75 -2.16
CA LYS A 30 5.96 -9.80 -1.23
C LYS A 30 7.46 -9.70 -0.96
N PRO A 31 7.97 -10.36 0.09
CA PRO A 31 9.41 -10.34 0.41
C PRO A 31 10.31 -10.73 -0.75
N GLN A 32 9.87 -11.66 -1.60
CA GLN A 32 10.62 -12.14 -2.77
C GLN A 32 10.45 -11.28 -4.03
N GLY A 33 9.76 -10.14 -3.92
CA GLY A 33 9.56 -9.21 -5.03
C GLY A 33 8.35 -9.48 -5.91
N GLN A 34 7.57 -10.50 -5.65
CA GLN A 34 6.31 -10.75 -6.35
C GLN A 34 5.30 -9.67 -6.00
N SER A 35 4.77 -9.00 -7.01
CA SER A 35 3.80 -7.92 -6.85
C SER A 35 2.42 -8.31 -7.38
N PHE A 36 1.42 -7.62 -6.85
CA PHE A 36 0.03 -7.73 -7.27
C PHE A 36 -0.60 -6.35 -7.22
N CYS A 37 -1.49 -6.04 -8.15
CA CYS A 37 -2.39 -4.89 -8.04
C CYS A 37 -3.73 -5.21 -8.67
N SER A 38 -4.77 -4.57 -8.16
CA SER A 38 -6.11 -4.65 -8.73
C SER A 38 -6.87 -3.35 -8.50
N LEU A 39 -7.54 -2.87 -9.53
CA LEU A 39 -8.60 -1.90 -9.41
C LEU A 39 -9.84 -2.57 -8.81
N ILE A 40 -10.59 -1.81 -8.02
CA ILE A 40 -11.78 -2.28 -7.33
C ILE A 40 -13.00 -1.63 -7.97
N HIS A 41 -13.94 -2.45 -8.42
CA HIS A 41 -15.23 -1.96 -8.90
C HIS A 41 -16.04 -1.43 -7.71
N PRO A 42 -16.44 -0.15 -7.71
CA PRO A 42 -17.20 0.42 -6.59
C PRO A 42 -18.60 -0.20 -6.47
N LEU A 43 -19.04 -0.41 -5.23
CA LEU A 43 -20.40 -0.79 -4.96
C LEU A 43 -21.38 0.36 -5.29
N PRO A 44 -22.67 0.08 -5.52
CA PRO A 44 -23.64 1.12 -5.89
C PRO A 44 -23.78 2.27 -4.88
N ASP A 45 -23.53 2.01 -3.60
CA ASP A 45 -23.57 2.99 -2.51
C ASP A 45 -22.22 3.68 -2.26
N TRP A 46 -21.13 3.25 -2.90
CA TRP A 46 -19.82 3.89 -2.85
C TRP A 46 -19.76 5.06 -3.84
N LYS A 47 -20.21 6.23 -3.39
CA LYS A 47 -20.39 7.41 -4.25
C LYS A 47 -19.40 8.53 -4.00
N HIS A 48 -18.68 8.49 -2.88
CA HIS A 48 -17.67 9.50 -2.57
C HIS A 48 -16.62 9.60 -3.69
N TRP A 49 -16.28 10.81 -4.08
CA TRP A 49 -15.24 11.08 -5.06
C TRP A 49 -14.60 12.44 -4.81
N ASP A 50 -13.27 12.47 -4.83
CA ASP A 50 -12.46 13.66 -4.62
C ASP A 50 -11.55 13.88 -5.83
N ASP A 51 -11.74 14.98 -6.54
CA ASP A 51 -11.00 15.32 -7.73
C ASP A 51 -9.51 15.59 -7.43
N GLU A 52 -9.18 16.06 -6.23
CA GLU A 52 -7.78 16.23 -5.81
C GLU A 52 -7.09 14.88 -5.66
N ALA A 53 -7.76 13.89 -5.09
CA ALA A 53 -7.23 12.53 -5.01
C ALA A 53 -7.06 11.93 -6.42
N GLU A 54 -8.04 12.12 -7.30
CA GLU A 54 -7.94 11.66 -8.69
C GLU A 54 -6.72 12.27 -9.39
N SER A 55 -6.41 13.54 -9.16
CA SER A 55 -5.23 14.16 -9.74
C SER A 55 -3.90 13.55 -9.29
N LEU A 56 -3.86 12.97 -8.08
CA LEU A 56 -2.67 12.31 -7.53
C LEU A 56 -2.47 10.89 -8.09
N HIS A 57 -3.51 10.07 -8.10
CA HIS A 57 -3.40 8.67 -8.56
C HIS A 57 -3.72 8.50 -10.06
N GLY A 58 -4.45 9.42 -10.67
CA GLY A 58 -4.80 9.40 -12.08
C GLY A 58 -5.80 8.30 -12.46
N ILE A 59 -6.53 7.76 -11.49
CA ILE A 59 -7.56 6.73 -11.69
C ILE A 59 -8.91 7.42 -11.71
N THR A 60 -9.64 7.33 -12.83
CA THR A 60 -10.99 7.89 -12.92
C THR A 60 -12.02 6.88 -12.41
N ARG A 61 -13.17 7.38 -11.95
CA ARG A 61 -14.29 6.52 -11.56
C ARG A 61 -14.77 5.65 -12.73
N ASP A 62 -14.76 6.18 -13.94
CA ASP A 62 -15.11 5.43 -15.17
C ASP A 62 -14.17 4.23 -15.40
N LEU A 63 -12.88 4.41 -15.13
CA LEU A 63 -11.90 3.32 -15.21
C LEU A 63 -12.24 2.18 -14.22
N LEU A 64 -12.67 2.52 -13.01
CA LEU A 64 -13.09 1.53 -12.02
C LEU A 64 -14.32 0.75 -12.47
N LEU A 65 -15.30 1.44 -13.05
CA LEU A 65 -16.52 0.82 -13.56
C LEU A 65 -16.26 -0.14 -14.73
N ARG A 66 -15.27 0.18 -15.56
CA ARG A 66 -14.92 -0.64 -16.73
C ARG A 66 -13.97 -1.80 -16.41
N HIS A 67 -12.99 -1.59 -15.54
CA HIS A 67 -11.87 -2.51 -15.32
C HIS A 67 -11.71 -2.98 -13.88
N GLY A 68 -12.43 -2.39 -12.93
CA GLY A 68 -12.41 -2.81 -11.54
C GLY A 68 -12.95 -4.23 -11.37
N LYS A 69 -12.34 -4.96 -10.44
CA LYS A 69 -12.80 -6.28 -10.04
C LYS A 69 -13.77 -6.17 -8.85
N PRO A 70 -14.72 -7.10 -8.73
CA PRO A 70 -15.60 -7.12 -7.56
C PRO A 70 -14.82 -7.14 -6.25
N PRO A 71 -15.24 -6.42 -5.20
CA PRO A 71 -14.57 -6.42 -3.90
C PRO A 71 -14.30 -7.82 -3.33
N GLU A 72 -15.26 -8.73 -3.46
CA GLU A 72 -15.13 -10.13 -3.01
C GLU A 72 -14.03 -10.89 -3.75
N TRP A 73 -13.83 -10.64 -5.05
CA TRP A 73 -12.74 -11.24 -5.81
C TRP A 73 -11.39 -10.69 -5.34
N VAL A 74 -11.28 -9.38 -5.13
CA VAL A 74 -10.05 -8.74 -4.67
C VAL A 74 -9.66 -9.24 -3.28
N ALA A 75 -10.61 -9.29 -2.35
CA ALA A 75 -10.38 -9.78 -0.99
C ALA A 75 -9.96 -11.27 -0.99
N ALA A 76 -10.58 -12.11 -1.81
CA ALA A 76 -10.23 -13.51 -1.95
C ALA A 76 -8.81 -13.71 -2.52
N GLU A 77 -8.42 -12.93 -3.54
CA GLU A 77 -7.06 -12.96 -4.12
C GLU A 77 -6.01 -12.51 -3.10
N MET A 78 -6.29 -11.47 -2.33
CA MET A 78 -5.40 -11.05 -1.24
C MET A 78 -5.23 -12.14 -0.21
N ASN A 79 -6.32 -12.78 0.24
CA ASN A 79 -6.27 -13.88 1.19
C ASN A 79 -5.46 -15.08 0.65
N ALA A 80 -5.62 -15.41 -0.63
CA ALA A 80 -4.89 -16.51 -1.24
C ALA A 80 -3.37 -16.24 -1.30
N ARG A 81 -3.00 -14.99 -1.61
CA ARG A 81 -1.60 -14.60 -1.84
C ARG A 81 -0.84 -14.21 -0.58
N LEU A 82 -1.55 -13.68 0.43
CA LEU A 82 -0.96 -13.11 1.65
C LEU A 82 -1.20 -13.98 2.90
N ARG A 83 -1.81 -15.14 2.76
CA ARG A 83 -2.17 -16.04 3.87
C ARG A 83 -1.02 -16.25 4.84
N GLY A 84 -1.30 -15.98 6.11
CA GLY A 84 -0.35 -16.19 7.21
C GLY A 84 0.78 -15.15 7.30
N LEU A 85 0.87 -14.19 6.38
CA LEU A 85 1.88 -13.15 6.42
C LEU A 85 1.47 -12.00 7.34
N THR A 86 2.48 -11.29 7.87
CA THR A 86 2.33 -9.93 8.36
C THR A 86 2.70 -8.99 7.21
N VAL A 87 1.78 -8.10 6.86
CA VAL A 87 1.89 -7.13 5.77
C VAL A 87 1.93 -5.75 6.37
N TYR A 88 2.80 -4.89 5.89
CA TYR A 88 2.99 -3.56 6.42
C TYR A 88 2.52 -2.49 5.46
N CYS A 89 1.99 -1.38 5.99
CA CYS A 89 1.64 -0.19 5.22
C CYS A 89 2.15 1.07 5.91
N ASP A 90 2.43 2.13 5.17
CA ASP A 90 2.95 3.39 5.74
C ASP A 90 1.82 4.34 6.18
N GLY A 91 0.66 4.21 5.66
CA GLY A 91 -0.52 5.01 6.04
C GLY A 91 -1.54 4.21 6.85
N TRP A 92 -1.14 3.51 7.87
CA TRP A 92 -2.00 2.56 8.60
C TRP A 92 -3.34 3.17 9.05
N GLY A 93 -3.34 4.40 9.54
CA GLY A 93 -4.54 5.10 9.98
C GLY A 93 -5.56 5.36 8.86
N GLN A 94 -5.13 5.35 7.60
CA GLN A 94 -5.96 5.50 6.40
C GLN A 94 -6.21 4.15 5.71
N ASP A 95 -5.15 3.36 5.54
CA ASP A 95 -5.22 2.10 4.80
C ASP A 95 -6.04 1.05 5.53
N TYR A 96 -5.96 1.00 6.86
CA TYR A 96 -6.72 0.04 7.66
C TYR A 96 -8.24 0.21 7.50
N PRO A 97 -8.83 1.41 7.66
CA PRO A 97 -10.25 1.62 7.42
C PRO A 97 -10.70 1.27 5.99
N TRP A 98 -9.90 1.59 4.99
CA TRP A 98 -10.23 1.24 3.60
C TRP A 98 -10.16 -0.27 3.36
N LEU A 99 -9.14 -0.93 3.92
CA LEU A 99 -9.04 -2.39 3.85
C LEU A 99 -10.21 -3.06 4.58
N ALA A 100 -10.57 -2.56 5.77
CA ALA A 100 -11.72 -3.05 6.52
C ALA A 100 -13.02 -2.92 5.69
N ARG A 101 -13.22 -1.79 5.04
CA ARG A 101 -14.38 -1.55 4.18
C ARG A 101 -14.43 -2.54 2.99
N LEU A 102 -13.28 -2.86 2.39
CA LEU A 102 -13.19 -3.88 1.34
C LEU A 102 -13.65 -5.24 1.86
N TYR A 103 -13.10 -5.67 2.99
CA TYR A 103 -13.39 -6.98 3.57
C TYR A 103 -14.82 -7.09 4.10
N ASP A 104 -15.36 -6.05 4.71
CA ASP A 104 -16.76 -5.99 5.14
C ASP A 104 -17.70 -6.14 3.95
N SER A 105 -17.42 -5.46 2.83
CA SER A 105 -18.22 -5.55 1.62
C SER A 105 -18.15 -6.92 0.95
N ALA A 106 -17.05 -7.65 1.17
CA ALA A 106 -16.82 -8.99 0.63
C ALA A 106 -17.37 -10.10 1.55
N ASP A 107 -17.82 -9.77 2.75
CA ASP A 107 -18.18 -10.73 3.81
C ASP A 107 -17.07 -11.76 4.07
N LEU A 108 -15.82 -11.27 4.09
CA LEU A 108 -14.62 -12.06 4.35
C LEU A 108 -13.82 -11.45 5.49
N GLN A 109 -12.95 -12.29 6.08
CA GLN A 109 -11.94 -11.83 7.03
C GLN A 109 -10.55 -11.91 6.40
N PRO A 110 -9.65 -10.95 6.68
CA PRO A 110 -8.26 -11.03 6.22
C PRO A 110 -7.57 -12.31 6.74
N ALA A 111 -6.93 -13.06 5.84
CA ALA A 111 -6.12 -14.22 6.18
C ALA A 111 -4.66 -13.85 6.49
N PHE A 112 -4.37 -12.58 6.62
CA PHE A 112 -3.08 -11.97 6.95
C PHE A 112 -3.28 -10.89 8.01
N ARG A 113 -2.17 -10.40 8.58
CA ARG A 113 -2.19 -9.30 9.54
C ARG A 113 -1.67 -8.03 8.87
N LEU A 114 -2.37 -6.92 9.00
CA LEU A 114 -1.90 -5.60 8.59
C LEU A 114 -1.30 -4.87 9.79
N GLU A 115 -0.08 -4.37 9.62
CA GLU A 115 0.66 -3.63 10.64
C GLU A 115 1.21 -2.30 10.07
N ASP A 116 1.47 -1.37 10.97
CA ASP A 116 2.10 -0.10 10.63
C ASP A 116 3.60 -0.31 10.36
N LEU A 117 4.05 0.06 9.17
CA LEU A 117 5.45 -0.01 8.76
C LEU A 117 6.38 0.78 9.68
N ARG A 118 5.87 1.87 10.28
CA ARG A 118 6.60 2.69 11.24
C ARG A 118 7.12 1.90 12.44
N ARG A 119 6.48 0.79 12.78
CA ARG A 119 6.93 -0.11 13.85
C ARG A 119 8.24 -0.84 13.53
N LEU A 120 8.64 -0.89 12.27
CA LEU A 120 9.90 -1.48 11.83
C LEU A 120 11.08 -0.51 11.88
N LEU A 121 10.82 0.78 12.07
CA LEU A 121 11.82 1.83 12.01
C LEU A 121 12.34 2.17 13.41
N SER A 122 13.66 2.34 13.55
CA SER A 122 14.24 3.03 14.70
C SER A 122 13.90 4.52 14.66
N GLU A 123 14.15 5.25 15.74
CA GLU A 123 13.94 6.71 15.79
C GLU A 123 14.73 7.44 14.70
N ASP A 124 16.01 7.06 14.50
CA ASP A 124 16.87 7.64 13.46
C ASP A 124 16.39 7.32 12.05
N GLU A 125 15.89 6.13 11.82
CA GLU A 125 15.30 5.71 10.53
C GLU A 125 14.00 6.48 10.28
N ALA A 126 13.14 6.59 11.28
CA ALA A 126 11.87 7.33 11.20
C ALA A 126 12.09 8.81 10.90
N ALA A 127 13.11 9.44 11.49
CA ALA A 127 13.44 10.84 11.23
C ALA A 127 13.83 11.12 9.76
N ARG A 128 14.37 10.11 9.06
CA ARG A 128 14.79 10.22 7.64
C ARG A 128 13.80 9.62 6.67
N TRP A 129 12.75 8.99 7.16
CA TRP A 129 11.84 8.16 6.37
C TRP A 129 11.21 8.90 5.19
N HIS A 130 10.65 10.07 5.43
CA HIS A 130 10.02 10.88 4.38
C HIS A 130 11.01 11.31 3.29
N GLN A 131 12.23 11.70 3.69
CA GLN A 131 13.27 12.09 2.73
C GLN A 131 13.69 10.91 1.88
N VAL A 132 13.88 9.74 2.47
CA VAL A 132 14.26 8.52 1.75
C VAL A 132 13.17 8.10 0.76
N ILE A 133 11.91 8.14 1.14
CA ILE A 133 10.78 7.88 0.21
C ILE A 133 10.83 8.86 -0.97
N SER A 134 10.99 10.14 -0.70
CA SER A 134 11.05 11.18 -1.74
C SER A 134 12.21 10.94 -2.71
N ASP A 135 13.37 10.58 -2.21
CA ASP A 135 14.55 10.27 -3.02
C ASP A 135 14.32 9.05 -3.90
N VAL A 136 13.75 7.97 -3.34
CA VAL A 136 13.43 6.75 -4.10
C VAL A 136 12.39 7.05 -5.19
N ARG A 137 11.32 7.80 -4.88
CA ARG A 137 10.32 8.18 -5.88
C ARG A 137 10.93 8.94 -7.04
N ARG A 138 11.80 9.91 -6.76
CA ARG A 138 12.50 10.71 -7.77
C ARG A 138 13.42 9.86 -8.63
N GLU A 139 14.21 8.98 -8.05
CA GLU A 139 15.12 8.07 -8.75
C GLU A 139 14.39 7.04 -9.63
N GLN A 140 13.24 6.57 -9.17
CA GLN A 140 12.38 5.64 -9.93
C GLN A 140 11.45 6.35 -10.93
N ASN A 141 11.54 7.69 -11.05
CA ASN A 141 10.67 8.50 -11.91
C ASN A 141 9.16 8.27 -11.65
N VAL A 142 8.78 8.10 -10.39
CA VAL A 142 7.38 7.88 -10.00
C VAL A 142 6.64 9.19 -9.91
N CYS A 143 5.78 9.45 -10.91
CA CYS A 143 5.02 10.71 -11.03
C CYS A 143 3.62 10.63 -10.41
N ARG A 144 3.03 9.44 -10.34
CA ARG A 144 1.67 9.21 -9.85
C ARG A 144 1.65 8.24 -8.68
N HIS A 145 0.67 8.40 -7.82
CA HIS A 145 0.38 7.45 -6.75
C HIS A 145 -0.40 6.27 -7.33
N ARG A 146 0.22 5.10 -7.32
CA ARG A 146 -0.37 3.83 -7.73
C ARG A 146 0.04 2.76 -6.74
N ALA A 147 -0.91 1.98 -6.27
CA ALA A 147 -0.74 1.12 -5.10
C ALA A 147 0.45 0.13 -5.21
N SER A 148 0.60 -0.57 -6.34
CA SER A 148 1.74 -1.51 -6.49
C SER A 148 3.09 -0.78 -6.61
N THR A 149 3.12 0.37 -7.26
CA THR A 149 4.33 1.19 -7.39
C THR A 149 4.71 1.79 -6.04
N ASP A 150 3.75 2.29 -5.28
CA ASP A 150 3.99 2.87 -3.97
C ASP A 150 4.44 1.80 -2.96
N ALA A 151 3.86 0.61 -2.99
CA ALA A 151 4.33 -0.52 -2.18
C ALA A 151 5.80 -0.87 -2.49
N LYS A 152 6.20 -0.88 -3.76
CA LYS A 152 7.60 -1.09 -4.16
C LYS A 152 8.52 0.04 -3.70
N VAL A 153 8.08 1.29 -3.82
CA VAL A 153 8.84 2.46 -3.31
C VAL A 153 9.10 2.31 -1.81
N LEU A 154 8.09 1.95 -1.03
CA LEU A 154 8.22 1.74 0.41
C LEU A 154 9.19 0.61 0.74
N GLN A 155 9.17 -0.50 0.00
CA GLN A 155 10.11 -1.60 0.19
C GLN A 155 11.56 -1.19 -0.11
N LEU A 156 11.80 -0.45 -1.20
CA LEU A 156 13.11 0.09 -1.54
C LEU A 156 13.59 1.14 -0.54
N ALA A 157 12.67 1.99 -0.06
CA ALA A 157 13.00 2.99 0.96
C ALA A 157 13.40 2.33 2.29
N LEU A 158 12.72 1.25 2.68
CA LEU A 158 13.08 0.50 3.88
C LEU A 158 14.47 -0.13 3.78
N LEU A 159 14.80 -0.70 2.64
CA LEU A 159 16.14 -1.23 2.38
C LEU A 159 17.20 -0.13 2.52
N ARG A 160 16.99 0.99 1.84
CA ARG A 160 17.94 2.13 1.82
C ARG A 160 18.15 2.77 3.18
N VAL A 161 17.10 2.97 3.97
CA VAL A 161 17.24 3.60 5.29
C VAL A 161 18.05 2.73 6.24
N ARG A 162 17.96 1.41 6.09
CA ARG A 162 18.72 0.43 6.87
C ARG A 162 20.18 0.31 6.45
N GLU A 163 20.48 0.35 5.17
CA GLU A 163 21.86 0.38 4.66
C GLU A 163 22.61 1.59 5.21
N LYS A 164 22.02 2.78 5.13
CA LYS A 164 22.61 4.00 5.68
C LYS A 164 22.81 3.95 7.20
N ALA A 165 21.93 3.25 7.93
CA ALA A 165 22.09 3.06 9.37
C ALA A 165 23.20 2.08 9.71
N ALA A 166 23.44 1.07 8.88
CA ALA A 166 24.54 0.12 9.04
C ALA A 166 25.89 0.79 8.79
N ASP A 167 26.01 1.60 7.72
CA ASP A 167 27.24 2.35 7.38
C ASP A 167 27.61 3.36 8.49
N ALA A 168 26.61 4.05 9.06
CA ALA A 168 26.84 5.01 10.15
C ALA A 168 27.33 4.36 11.46
N ARG A 169 27.04 3.07 11.68
CA ARG A 169 27.52 2.32 12.85
C ARG A 169 28.92 1.71 12.63
N ALA A 170 29.33 1.57 11.37
CA ALA A 170 30.65 1.03 10.99
C ALA A 170 31.72 2.11 10.89
N SER A 171 31.38 3.40 10.94
CA SER A 171 32.26 4.57 10.90
C SER A 171 32.53 5.10 12.29
#